data_b3b9d335073ad82735d045ea73fac409
#
_entry.id   b3b9d335073ad82735d045ea73fac409
#
_cell.length_a   1.000
_cell.length_b   1.000
_cell.length_c   1.000
_cell.angle_alpha   90.00
_cell.angle_beta   90.00
_cell.angle_gamma   90.00
#
_symmetry.space_group_name_H-M   'P 1'
#
loop_
_entity.id
_entity.type
_entity.pdbx_description
1 polymer ?
#
loop_
_entity_poly.entity_id
_entity_poly.type
_entity_poly.pdbx_seq_one_letter_code
_entity_poly.pdbx_strand_id
1 'polypeptide(L)'
;MKIFFGYNEYELKKNNKEVPIVWNSDMVATRHMLIMGQSGSGKTYTLKNIINQMKKQDENIRIHVFDFHGDIDIAGCSSVKFSATTEFGFNPLIVNDDLDFGGVRNKIQSFISLINSSGRGVGPKQEAVLRNILLDLYAANGFYPNKPESWKLDDGVPRKFPKKHPTLSDALKFSNFKLQSLMLG
;
A
#
# COMPACT_ATOMS: atom_id res chain seq x y z
N MET A 1 24.22 -7.70 -3.76
CA MET A 1 23.30 -8.82 -4.11
C MET A 1 23.47 -9.14 -5.59
N LYS A 2 23.56 -10.43 -5.95
CA LYS A 2 23.80 -10.87 -7.35
C LYS A 2 22.67 -11.80 -7.80
N ILE A 3 22.08 -11.52 -8.98
CA ILE A 3 21.02 -12.33 -9.58
C ILE A 3 21.54 -12.90 -10.90
N PHE A 4 21.57 -14.22 -11.01
CA PHE A 4 21.94 -14.92 -12.23
C PHE A 4 20.71 -15.12 -13.12
N PHE A 5 20.79 -14.68 -14.36
CA PHE A 5 19.70 -14.81 -15.34
C PHE A 5 19.91 -15.94 -16.34
N GLY A 6 21.12 -16.41 -16.51
CA GLY A 6 21.50 -17.42 -17.50
C GLY A 6 22.83 -17.12 -18.15
N TYR A 7 23.06 -17.70 -19.31
CA TYR A 7 24.25 -17.48 -20.12
C TYR A 7 23.92 -16.70 -21.38
N ASN A 8 24.90 -15.97 -21.89
CA ASN A 8 24.78 -15.28 -23.16
C ASN A 8 24.58 -16.30 -24.29
N GLU A 9 23.41 -16.25 -24.94
CA GLU A 9 23.04 -17.24 -25.96
C GLU A 9 23.96 -17.21 -27.18
N TYR A 10 24.40 -16.03 -27.59
CA TYR A 10 25.30 -15.85 -28.73
C TYR A 10 26.65 -16.52 -28.45
N GLU A 11 27.26 -16.23 -27.31
CA GLU A 11 28.53 -16.83 -26.91
C GLU A 11 28.45 -18.34 -26.73
N LEU A 12 27.36 -18.81 -26.15
CA LEU A 12 27.12 -20.24 -25.94
C LEU A 12 26.96 -20.99 -27.28
N LYS A 13 26.15 -20.48 -28.21
CA LYS A 13 25.88 -21.15 -29.48
C LYS A 13 27.01 -21.04 -30.49
N LYS A 14 27.68 -19.89 -30.56
CA LYS A 14 28.66 -19.61 -31.59
C LYS A 14 30.10 -19.95 -31.20
N ASN A 15 30.44 -19.69 -29.94
CA ASN A 15 31.79 -19.83 -29.42
C ASN A 15 31.93 -20.97 -28.40
N ASN A 16 30.84 -21.72 -28.12
CA ASN A 16 30.76 -22.76 -27.07
C ASN A 16 31.31 -22.25 -25.72
N LYS A 17 31.05 -20.95 -25.41
CA LYS A 17 31.57 -20.28 -24.23
C LYS A 17 30.45 -19.89 -23.30
N GLU A 18 30.51 -20.33 -22.05
CA GLU A 18 29.57 -19.98 -20.99
C GLU A 18 29.94 -18.59 -20.42
N VAL A 19 29.24 -17.55 -20.89
CA VAL A 19 29.36 -16.20 -20.35
C VAL A 19 28.12 -15.90 -19.52
N PRO A 20 28.23 -15.85 -18.16
CA PRO A 20 27.08 -15.66 -17.30
C PRO A 20 26.54 -14.22 -17.41
N ILE A 21 25.21 -14.10 -17.44
CA ILE A 21 24.50 -12.83 -17.33
C ILE A 21 24.07 -12.68 -15.88
N VAL A 22 24.71 -11.75 -15.17
CA VAL A 22 24.50 -11.51 -13.76
C VAL A 22 24.15 -10.04 -13.53
N TRP A 23 23.03 -9.80 -12.87
CA TRP A 23 22.74 -8.47 -12.32
C TRP A 23 23.37 -8.36 -10.92
N ASN A 24 24.07 -7.26 -10.66
CA ASN A 24 24.68 -7.00 -9.36
C ASN A 24 24.20 -5.64 -8.83
N SER A 25 23.55 -5.64 -7.63
CA SER A 25 23.04 -4.43 -7.00
C SER A 25 24.08 -3.36 -6.73
N ASP A 26 25.35 -3.75 -6.62
CA ASP A 26 26.44 -2.84 -6.25
C ASP A 26 27.05 -2.14 -7.47
N MET A 27 26.70 -2.62 -8.67
CA MET A 27 27.20 -2.11 -9.95
C MET A 27 26.17 -1.27 -10.71
N VAL A 28 24.94 -1.14 -10.20
CA VAL A 28 23.86 -0.40 -10.86
C VAL A 28 23.52 0.88 -10.09
N ALA A 29 23.30 1.97 -10.82
CA ALA A 29 22.95 3.26 -10.24
C ALA A 29 21.55 3.24 -9.59
N THR A 30 20.63 2.50 -10.19
CA THR A 30 19.27 2.28 -9.64
C THR A 30 19.01 0.79 -9.51
N ARG A 31 18.28 0.39 -8.44
CA ARG A 31 17.96 -1.01 -8.17
C ARG A 31 16.58 -1.41 -8.71
N HIS A 32 16.06 -0.63 -9.65
CA HIS A 32 14.77 -0.94 -10.30
C HIS A 32 15.00 -1.94 -11.44
N MET A 33 14.07 -2.88 -11.57
CA MET A 33 14.07 -3.88 -12.63
C MET A 33 12.68 -3.95 -13.25
N LEU A 34 12.61 -3.94 -14.57
CA LEU A 34 11.38 -4.12 -15.34
C LEU A 34 11.45 -5.44 -16.13
N ILE A 35 10.46 -6.32 -15.90
CA ILE A 35 10.35 -7.60 -16.61
C ILE A 35 9.16 -7.49 -17.57
N MET A 36 9.43 -7.49 -18.87
CA MET A 36 8.41 -7.38 -19.92
C MET A 36 8.38 -8.65 -20.78
N GLY A 37 7.21 -8.94 -21.34
CA GLY A 37 7.03 -10.07 -22.24
C GLY A 37 5.54 -10.39 -22.44
N GLN A 38 5.24 -11.18 -23.47
CA GLN A 38 3.88 -11.66 -23.74
C GLN A 38 3.38 -12.61 -22.64
N SER A 39 2.07 -12.90 -22.61
CA SER A 39 1.54 -13.94 -21.75
C SER A 39 2.22 -15.29 -22.08
N GLY A 40 2.56 -16.05 -21.05
CA GLY A 40 3.28 -17.34 -21.22
C GLY A 40 4.79 -17.24 -21.46
N SER A 41 5.39 -16.02 -21.57
CA SER A 41 6.83 -15.87 -21.81
C SER A 41 7.74 -16.13 -20.60
N GLY A 42 7.17 -16.54 -19.45
CA GLY A 42 7.95 -16.88 -18.26
C GLY A 42 8.22 -15.72 -17.31
N LYS A 43 7.52 -14.56 -17.42
CA LYS A 43 7.73 -13.41 -16.50
C LYS A 43 7.58 -13.79 -15.02
N THR A 44 6.49 -14.47 -14.67
CA THR A 44 6.23 -14.92 -13.30
C THR A 44 7.27 -15.94 -12.82
N TYR A 45 7.71 -16.84 -13.71
CA TYR A 45 8.79 -17.77 -13.42
C TYR A 45 10.10 -17.05 -13.12
N THR A 46 10.46 -16.07 -13.95
CA THR A 46 11.66 -15.24 -13.77
C THR A 46 11.60 -14.50 -12.44
N LEU A 47 10.45 -13.88 -12.10
CA LEU A 47 10.25 -13.19 -10.82
C LEU A 47 10.43 -14.15 -9.62
N LYS A 48 9.80 -15.33 -9.66
CA LYS A 48 9.97 -16.36 -8.62
C LYS A 48 11.43 -16.80 -8.48
N ASN A 49 12.13 -16.95 -9.58
CA ASN A 49 13.55 -17.31 -9.57
C ASN A 49 14.41 -16.20 -8.93
N ILE A 50 14.17 -14.93 -9.26
CA ILE A 50 14.84 -13.78 -8.64
C ILE A 50 14.62 -13.81 -7.12
N ILE A 51 13.37 -13.91 -6.68
CA ILE A 51 13.01 -13.94 -5.26
C ILE A 51 13.71 -15.10 -4.53
N ASN A 52 13.73 -16.28 -5.13
CA ASN A 52 14.41 -17.45 -4.55
C ASN A 52 15.92 -17.24 -4.45
N GLN A 53 16.56 -16.62 -5.44
CA GLN A 53 17.98 -16.28 -5.38
C GLN A 53 18.26 -15.23 -4.29
N MET A 54 17.39 -14.25 -4.12
CA MET A 54 17.51 -13.23 -3.07
C MET A 54 17.43 -13.87 -1.68
N LYS A 55 16.43 -14.72 -1.44
CA LYS A 55 16.25 -15.43 -0.16
C LYS A 55 17.42 -16.36 0.17
N LYS A 56 18.05 -16.98 -0.84
CA LYS A 56 19.25 -17.83 -0.65
C LYS A 56 20.48 -17.03 -0.26
N GLN A 57 20.59 -15.76 -0.67
CA GLN A 57 21.72 -14.91 -0.34
C GLN A 57 21.59 -14.21 1.01
N ASP A 58 20.35 -13.93 1.43
CA ASP A 58 20.06 -13.30 2.71
C ASP A 58 18.73 -13.83 3.26
N GLU A 59 18.79 -14.65 4.30
CA GLU A 59 17.64 -15.25 4.97
C GLU A 59 16.76 -14.22 5.69
N ASN A 60 17.34 -13.06 6.05
CA ASN A 60 16.64 -11.98 6.74
C ASN A 60 15.99 -10.97 5.79
N ILE A 61 16.14 -11.15 4.48
CA ILE A 61 15.57 -10.23 3.50
C ILE A 61 14.04 -10.21 3.60
N ARG A 62 13.47 -9.00 3.66
CA ARG A 62 12.03 -8.80 3.60
C ARG A 62 11.63 -8.46 2.17
N ILE A 63 10.77 -9.30 1.58
CA ILE A 63 10.28 -9.13 0.22
C ILE A 63 8.77 -9.00 0.28
N HIS A 64 8.24 -7.89 -0.23
CA HIS A 64 6.80 -7.65 -0.37
C HIS A 64 6.41 -7.80 -1.83
N VAL A 65 5.46 -8.68 -2.10
CA VAL A 65 4.94 -8.95 -3.45
C VAL A 65 3.49 -8.50 -3.51
N PHE A 66 3.17 -7.59 -4.44
CA PHE A 66 1.81 -7.18 -4.74
C PHE A 66 1.37 -7.89 -6.01
N ASP A 67 0.52 -8.90 -5.84
CA ASP A 67 0.04 -9.75 -6.93
C ASP A 67 -1.44 -9.47 -7.21
N PHE A 68 -1.71 -8.82 -8.34
CA PHE A 68 -3.07 -8.47 -8.76
C PHE A 68 -3.80 -9.62 -9.45
N HIS A 69 -3.07 -10.61 -9.96
CA HIS A 69 -3.64 -11.75 -10.67
C HIS A 69 -3.81 -13.00 -9.80
N GLY A 70 -3.06 -13.07 -8.69
CA GLY A 70 -3.09 -14.20 -7.75
C GLY A 70 -2.39 -15.46 -8.29
N ASP A 71 -1.41 -15.30 -9.18
CA ASP A 71 -0.66 -16.39 -9.80
C ASP A 71 0.76 -16.56 -9.23
N ILE A 72 1.14 -15.72 -8.27
CA ILE A 72 2.46 -15.76 -7.62
C ILE A 72 2.36 -16.55 -6.33
N ASP A 73 2.72 -17.83 -6.38
CA ASP A 73 2.92 -18.67 -5.20
C ASP A 73 4.41 -18.83 -4.91
N ILE A 74 4.83 -18.49 -3.68
CA ILE A 74 6.22 -18.56 -3.23
C ILE A 74 6.25 -19.37 -1.94
N ALA A 75 6.92 -20.52 -2.00
CA ALA A 75 7.05 -21.42 -0.86
C ALA A 75 7.66 -20.73 0.37
N GLY A 76 7.07 -20.98 1.54
CA GLY A 76 7.53 -20.40 2.81
C GLY A 76 7.24 -18.91 2.99
N CYS A 77 6.31 -18.34 2.22
CA CYS A 77 5.81 -16.98 2.38
C CYS A 77 4.39 -16.98 2.95
N SER A 78 4.08 -16.01 3.80
CA SER A 78 2.69 -15.71 4.16
C SER A 78 2.03 -14.91 3.04
N SER A 79 0.77 -15.19 2.75
CA SER A 79 -0.01 -14.44 1.78
C SER A 79 -1.33 -13.98 2.39
N VAL A 80 -1.76 -12.77 2.01
CA VAL A 80 -3.08 -12.24 2.36
C VAL A 80 -3.79 -11.93 1.06
N LYS A 81 -4.95 -12.56 0.85
CA LYS A 81 -5.79 -12.32 -0.31
C LYS A 81 -6.90 -11.34 0.04
N PHE A 82 -6.95 -10.21 -0.65
CA PHE A 82 -8.02 -9.23 -0.54
C PHE A 82 -9.14 -9.58 -1.50
N SER A 83 -10.28 -10.02 -0.99
CA SER A 83 -11.47 -10.36 -1.80
C SER A 83 -12.72 -10.24 -0.96
N ALA A 84 -13.88 -10.22 -1.61
CA ALA A 84 -15.16 -10.19 -0.91
C ALA A 84 -15.40 -11.43 -0.02
N THR A 85 -14.75 -12.55 -0.31
CA THR A 85 -14.90 -13.80 0.43
C THR A 85 -13.94 -13.94 1.61
N THR A 86 -12.81 -13.24 1.61
CA THR A 86 -11.79 -13.32 2.67
C THR A 86 -12.00 -12.29 3.77
N GLU A 87 -12.83 -11.28 3.53
CA GLU A 87 -13.12 -10.17 4.44
C GLU A 87 -11.88 -9.36 4.89
N PHE A 88 -10.72 -9.60 4.29
CA PHE A 88 -9.54 -8.76 4.52
C PHE A 88 -9.70 -7.42 3.81
N GLY A 89 -9.35 -6.34 4.49
CA GLY A 89 -9.40 -4.99 3.95
C GLY A 89 -8.43 -4.05 4.65
N PHE A 90 -8.18 -2.92 4.02
CA PHE A 90 -7.47 -1.82 4.63
C PHE A 90 -8.47 -0.77 5.13
N ASN A 91 -8.25 -0.25 6.32
CA ASN A 91 -8.96 0.94 6.74
C ASN A 91 -8.34 2.17 6.04
N PRO A 92 -9.02 2.80 5.09
CA PRO A 92 -8.48 3.94 4.34
C PRO A 92 -8.37 5.22 5.19
N LEU A 93 -8.89 5.22 6.43
CA LEU A 93 -8.91 6.36 7.34
C LEU A 93 -7.81 6.30 8.41
N ILE A 94 -6.85 5.39 8.32
CA ILE A 94 -5.68 5.37 9.22
C ILE A 94 -4.80 6.58 8.93
N VAL A 95 -4.61 7.42 9.95
CA VAL A 95 -3.69 8.57 9.88
C VAL A 95 -2.25 8.06 10.01
N ASN A 96 -1.38 8.50 9.12
CA ASN A 96 0.06 8.34 9.27
C ASN A 96 0.59 9.46 10.16
N ASP A 97 1.45 9.13 11.13
CA ASP A 97 2.05 10.07 12.08
C ASP A 97 3.36 10.72 11.59
N ASP A 98 3.74 10.43 10.34
CA ASP A 98 4.86 11.09 9.68
C ASP A 98 4.64 12.61 9.58
N LEU A 99 5.66 13.39 9.94
CA LEU A 99 5.54 14.86 10.00
C LEU A 99 5.51 15.51 8.61
N ASP A 100 6.16 14.91 7.62
CA ASP A 100 6.30 15.46 6.28
C ASP A 100 5.15 15.00 5.35
N PHE A 101 4.79 13.72 5.43
CA PHE A 101 3.84 13.09 4.50
C PHE A 101 2.55 12.60 5.17
N GLY A 102 2.45 12.68 6.50
CA GLY A 102 1.32 12.21 7.28
C GLY A 102 0.26 13.27 7.57
N GLY A 103 -0.49 12.99 8.62
CA GLY A 103 -1.49 13.89 9.19
C GLY A 103 -2.88 13.77 8.61
N VAL A 104 -3.82 14.37 9.34
CA VAL A 104 -5.26 14.31 9.05
C VAL A 104 -5.61 14.90 7.70
N ARG A 105 -5.03 16.04 7.33
CA ARG A 105 -5.33 16.72 6.05
C ARG A 105 -4.88 15.89 4.85
N ASN A 106 -3.66 15.36 4.90
CA ASN A 106 -3.11 14.52 3.85
C ASN A 106 -3.91 13.22 3.71
N LYS A 107 -4.34 12.64 4.83
CA LYS A 107 -5.20 11.44 4.82
C LYS A 107 -6.56 11.71 4.17
N ILE A 108 -7.22 12.82 4.52
CA ILE A 108 -8.49 13.20 3.90
C ILE A 108 -8.32 13.43 2.40
N GLN A 109 -7.26 14.13 1.99
CA GLN A 109 -6.99 14.36 0.57
C GLN A 109 -6.74 13.05 -0.18
N SER A 110 -5.95 12.15 0.38
CA SER A 110 -5.69 10.82 -0.22
C SER A 110 -6.97 10.00 -0.32
N PHE A 111 -7.85 10.05 0.67
CA PHE A 111 -9.13 9.35 0.65
C PHE A 111 -10.08 9.91 -0.42
N ILE A 112 -10.18 11.23 -0.54
CA ILE A 112 -10.98 11.88 -1.60
C ILE A 112 -10.42 11.54 -2.98
N SER A 113 -9.10 11.57 -3.15
CA SER A 113 -8.45 11.17 -4.40
C SER A 113 -8.74 9.71 -4.76
N LEU A 114 -8.76 8.81 -3.77
CA LEU A 114 -9.13 7.41 -3.97
C LEU A 114 -10.58 7.27 -4.48
N ILE A 115 -11.53 7.99 -3.89
CA ILE A 115 -12.93 8.00 -4.34
C ILE A 115 -13.01 8.53 -5.78
N ASN A 116 -12.33 9.63 -6.08
CA ASN A 116 -12.36 10.24 -7.40
C ASN A 116 -11.72 9.35 -8.48
N SER A 117 -10.74 8.51 -8.13
CA SER A 117 -10.09 7.56 -9.05
C SER A 117 -10.88 6.28 -9.27
N SER A 118 -11.81 5.92 -8.38
CA SER A 118 -12.52 4.63 -8.41
C SER A 118 -13.82 4.63 -9.21
N GLY A 119 -14.22 5.74 -9.87
CA GLY A 119 -15.45 5.78 -10.65
C GLY A 119 -15.96 7.19 -10.95
N ARG A 120 -17.26 7.41 -10.72
CA ARG A 120 -17.87 8.73 -10.84
C ARG A 120 -17.43 9.65 -9.73
N GLY A 121 -16.34 10.28 -9.75
CA GLY A 121 -15.86 11.17 -8.69
C GLY A 121 -16.95 12.05 -8.04
N VAL A 122 -16.64 12.60 -6.90
CA VAL A 122 -17.55 13.54 -6.21
C VAL A 122 -17.40 14.95 -6.77
N GLY A 123 -18.51 15.65 -6.93
CA GLY A 123 -18.48 17.05 -7.36
C GLY A 123 -17.90 17.99 -6.28
N PRO A 124 -17.45 19.20 -6.63
CA PRO A 124 -16.76 20.11 -5.70
C PRO A 124 -17.53 20.40 -4.41
N LYS A 125 -18.85 20.55 -4.49
CA LYS A 125 -19.71 20.79 -3.30
C LYS A 125 -19.75 19.54 -2.41
N GLN A 126 -19.87 18.36 -2.99
CA GLN A 126 -19.88 17.08 -2.25
C GLN A 126 -18.53 16.82 -1.61
N GLU A 127 -17.43 17.12 -2.32
CA GLU A 127 -16.07 17.02 -1.77
C GLU A 127 -15.88 17.93 -0.54
N ALA A 128 -16.35 19.18 -0.60
CA ALA A 128 -16.27 20.11 0.52
C ALA A 128 -17.05 19.59 1.75
N VAL A 129 -18.25 19.06 1.54
CA VAL A 129 -19.06 18.45 2.61
C VAL A 129 -18.36 17.22 3.20
N LEU A 130 -17.88 16.32 2.35
CA LEU A 130 -17.15 15.11 2.77
C LEU A 130 -15.90 15.47 3.58
N ARG A 131 -15.14 16.47 3.13
CA ARG A 131 -13.94 16.98 3.82
C ARG A 131 -14.29 17.47 5.23
N ASN A 132 -15.36 18.24 5.38
CA ASN A 132 -15.78 18.76 6.68
C ASN A 132 -16.26 17.63 7.60
N ILE A 133 -17.06 16.68 7.09
CA ILE A 133 -17.49 15.51 7.88
C ILE A 133 -16.30 14.71 8.38
N LEU A 134 -15.30 14.46 7.53
CA LEU A 134 -14.11 13.73 7.92
C LEU A 134 -13.24 14.50 8.93
N LEU A 135 -13.11 15.82 8.79
CA LEU A 135 -12.40 16.64 9.77
C LEU A 135 -13.06 16.56 11.15
N ASP A 136 -14.39 16.69 11.20
CA ASP A 136 -15.14 16.59 12.45
C ASP A 136 -15.06 15.17 13.04
N LEU A 137 -15.13 14.13 12.19
CA LEU A 137 -14.98 12.74 12.61
C LEU A 137 -13.60 12.49 13.23
N TYR A 138 -12.53 12.97 12.61
CA TYR A 138 -11.18 12.85 13.16
C TYR A 138 -11.05 13.60 14.48
N ALA A 139 -11.58 14.84 14.56
CA ALA A 139 -11.56 15.62 15.79
C ALA A 139 -12.32 14.91 16.93
N ALA A 140 -13.47 14.31 16.64
CA ALA A 140 -14.25 13.52 17.61
C ALA A 140 -13.49 12.28 18.12
N ASN A 141 -12.56 11.74 17.31
CA ASN A 141 -11.67 10.65 17.69
C ASN A 141 -10.31 11.11 18.24
N GLY A 142 -10.13 12.41 18.48
CA GLY A 142 -8.91 12.97 19.06
C GLY A 142 -7.74 13.14 18.10
N PHE A 143 -7.99 13.21 16.79
CA PHE A 143 -7.00 13.51 15.76
C PHE A 143 -7.22 14.89 15.20
N TYR A 144 -6.27 15.79 15.37
CA TYR A 144 -6.41 17.19 14.99
C TYR A 144 -5.44 17.57 13.86
N PRO A 145 -5.89 18.31 12.82
CA PRO A 145 -5.06 18.64 11.66
C PRO A 145 -3.79 19.43 11.99
N ASN A 146 -3.83 20.25 13.03
CA ASN A 146 -2.77 21.20 13.39
C ASN A 146 -1.99 20.77 14.65
N LYS A 147 -2.16 19.51 15.10
CA LYS A 147 -1.50 18.95 16.28
C LYS A 147 -0.86 17.59 15.93
N PRO A 148 0.39 17.59 15.44
CA PRO A 148 1.07 16.35 15.02
C PRO A 148 1.14 15.28 16.13
N GLU A 149 1.30 15.71 17.38
CA GLU A 149 1.26 14.83 18.55
C GLU A 149 -0.03 14.01 18.63
N SER A 150 -1.16 14.59 18.14
CA SER A 150 -2.44 13.90 18.10
C SER A 150 -2.57 12.85 16.98
N TRP A 151 -1.60 12.71 16.09
CA TRP A 151 -1.69 11.72 15.01
C TRP A 151 -1.31 10.31 15.45
N LYS A 152 -0.60 10.21 16.56
CA LYS A 152 -0.26 8.93 17.22
C LYS A 152 -1.46 8.36 17.96
N LEU A 153 -1.54 7.03 18.04
CA LEU A 153 -2.54 6.35 18.88
C LEU A 153 -2.24 6.56 20.35
N ASP A 154 -0.97 6.47 20.72
CA ASP A 154 -0.47 6.85 22.04
C ASP A 154 0.09 8.28 21.96
N ASP A 155 -0.73 9.24 22.36
CA ASP A 155 -0.40 10.66 22.39
C ASP A 155 -0.21 11.16 23.84
N GLY A 156 -0.09 10.26 24.80
CA GLY A 156 0.13 10.57 26.21
C GLY A 156 -1.09 11.16 26.95
N VAL A 157 -2.25 11.27 26.29
CA VAL A 157 -3.46 11.82 26.87
C VAL A 157 -4.28 10.72 27.56
N PRO A 158 -4.51 10.77 28.89
CA PRO A 158 -5.33 9.78 29.59
C PRO A 158 -6.76 9.75 29.05
N ARG A 159 -7.25 8.56 28.68
CA ARG A 159 -8.61 8.33 28.17
C ARG A 159 -9.24 7.11 28.83
N LYS A 160 -10.56 7.14 28.95
CA LYS A 160 -11.34 5.99 29.43
C LYS A 160 -11.26 4.79 28.47
N PHE A 161 -11.16 5.05 27.17
CA PHE A 161 -11.01 4.02 26.13
C PHE A 161 -9.79 4.31 25.26
N PRO A 162 -9.11 3.28 24.73
CA PRO A 162 -8.00 3.45 23.82
C PRO A 162 -8.41 4.28 22.59
N LYS A 163 -7.55 5.19 22.18
CA LYS A 163 -7.70 5.94 20.95
C LYS A 163 -7.65 5.00 19.75
N LYS A 164 -8.54 5.21 18.78
CA LYS A 164 -8.63 4.39 17.57
C LYS A 164 -8.79 5.28 16.35
N HIS A 165 -8.22 4.86 15.23
CA HIS A 165 -8.54 5.47 13.96
C HIS A 165 -10.01 5.21 13.61
N PRO A 166 -10.75 6.22 13.12
CA PRO A 166 -12.10 6.01 12.63
C PRO A 166 -12.11 5.04 11.46
N THR A 167 -13.21 4.31 11.30
CA THR A 167 -13.47 3.40 10.19
C THR A 167 -14.49 4.01 9.22
N LEU A 168 -14.68 3.38 8.06
CA LEU A 168 -15.76 3.78 7.13
C LEU A 168 -17.15 3.63 7.77
N SER A 169 -17.34 2.62 8.62
CA SER A 169 -18.59 2.44 9.39
C SER A 169 -18.82 3.60 10.35
N ASP A 170 -17.76 4.09 10.99
CA ASP A 170 -17.86 5.26 11.88
C ASP A 170 -18.16 6.53 11.08
N ALA A 171 -17.55 6.68 9.91
CA ALA A 171 -17.84 7.80 9.01
C ALA A 171 -19.31 7.82 8.55
N LEU A 172 -19.88 6.66 8.23
CA LEU A 172 -21.29 6.52 7.86
C LEU A 172 -22.22 6.88 9.02
N LYS A 173 -21.97 6.34 10.19
CA LYS A 173 -22.75 6.65 11.41
C LYS A 173 -22.69 8.12 11.76
N PHE A 174 -21.49 8.71 11.68
CA PHE A 174 -21.28 10.11 11.98
C PHE A 174 -21.98 11.05 10.99
N SER A 175 -21.93 10.70 9.69
CA SER A 175 -22.63 11.47 8.65
C SER A 175 -24.16 11.44 8.83
N ASN A 176 -24.73 10.27 9.16
CA ASN A 176 -26.16 10.12 9.45
C ASN A 176 -26.57 10.92 10.70
N PHE A 177 -25.77 10.89 11.75
CA PHE A 177 -26.02 11.71 12.96
C PHE A 177 -26.01 13.21 12.63
N LYS A 178 -25.03 13.68 11.86
CA LYS A 178 -24.97 15.09 11.40
C LYS A 178 -26.18 15.48 10.56
N LEU A 179 -26.61 14.60 9.65
CA LEU A 179 -27.79 14.84 8.82
C LEU A 179 -29.07 14.98 9.67
N GLN A 180 -29.26 14.08 10.63
CA GLN A 180 -30.40 14.14 11.55
C GLN A 180 -30.39 15.43 12.40
N SER A 181 -29.23 15.84 12.90
CA SER A 181 -29.11 17.07 13.67
C SER A 181 -29.44 18.33 12.87
N LEU A 182 -29.18 18.32 11.55
CA LEU A 182 -29.54 19.43 10.65
C LEU A 182 -31.03 19.45 10.26
N MET A 183 -31.72 18.29 10.35
CA MET A 183 -33.16 18.21 10.05
C MET A 183 -34.05 18.56 11.26
N LEU A 184 -33.49 18.53 12.46
CA LEU A 184 -34.21 18.79 13.71
C LEU A 184 -34.03 20.22 14.26
N GLY A 185 -33.21 21.06 13.62
CA GLY A 185 -32.96 22.46 13.91
C GLY A 185 -33.53 23.35 12.85
#